data_9775827591473c48bc03595a5a6a5d77
#
_entry.id   9775827591473c48bc03595a5a6a5d77
#
_cell.length_a   1.000
_cell.length_b   1.000
_cell.length_c   1.000
_cell.angle_alpha   90.00
_cell.angle_beta   90.00
_cell.angle_gamma   90.00
#
_symmetry.space_group_name_H-M   'P 1'
#
loop_
_entity.id
_entity.type
_entity.pdbx_description
1 polymer ?
#
loop_
_entity_poly.entity_id
_entity_poly.type
_entity_poly.pdbx_seq_one_letter_code
_entity_poly.pdbx_strand_id
1 'polypeptide(L)'
;MMVQDAKKRVSCSFFRSVVMALSFALAWTAAGASALAGSLEVKVIHATRSGVGVDAELGELARDLKKLNFTSFKVLERSTLQVTKGATSRFKLPNGLWMEISPQELSAEGVWRLQISSRKIKFKSVVAINPGGTVAVGGPGYKGGALIFALTRTRKTKKAP
;
A
#
# COMPACT_ATOMS: atom_id res chain seq x y z
N MET A 1 62.52 60.10 -19.34
CA MET A 1 63.01 58.73 -19.31
C MET A 1 61.85 57.79 -19.31
N MET A 2 61.65 57.12 -20.43
CA MET A 2 60.41 56.39 -20.82
C MET A 2 60.31 55.06 -20.09
N VAL A 3 59.12 54.73 -19.55
CA VAL A 3 58.72 53.40 -19.23
C VAL A 3 57.44 53.09 -20.00
N GLN A 4 57.51 52.14 -20.87
CA GLN A 4 56.48 51.65 -21.76
C GLN A 4 55.45 50.78 -21.02
N ASP A 5 54.22 51.15 -21.22
CA ASP A 5 53.03 50.41 -20.81
C ASP A 5 52.78 49.20 -21.70
N ALA A 6 52.87 48.01 -21.17
CA ALA A 6 52.50 46.76 -21.85
C ALA A 6 51.11 46.32 -21.48
N LYS A 7 50.15 46.83 -22.19
CA LYS A 7 48.72 46.47 -22.10
C LYS A 7 48.47 45.06 -22.63
N LYS A 8 48.44 44.08 -21.74
CA LYS A 8 48.17 42.67 -22.08
C LYS A 8 46.68 42.49 -22.33
N ARG A 9 46.28 42.41 -23.60
CA ARG A 9 44.94 42.03 -24.04
C ARG A 9 44.71 40.58 -23.71
N VAL A 10 43.90 40.28 -22.67
CA VAL A 10 43.41 38.95 -22.40
C VAL A 10 42.27 38.68 -23.38
N SER A 11 42.50 37.70 -24.25
CA SER A 11 41.57 37.25 -25.27
C SER A 11 40.30 36.66 -24.65
N CYS A 12 39.19 37.25 -24.93
CA CYS A 12 37.86 36.91 -24.43
C CYS A 12 37.25 35.65 -25.10
N SER A 13 38.14 34.82 -25.76
CA SER A 13 37.67 33.66 -26.54
C SER A 13 37.59 32.36 -25.77
N PHE A 14 38.18 32.31 -24.55
CA PHE A 14 38.24 31.07 -23.77
C PHE A 14 37.00 30.85 -22.85
N PHE A 15 36.20 31.89 -22.67
CA PHE A 15 35.06 31.81 -21.74
C PHE A 15 33.78 31.25 -22.38
N ARG A 16 33.69 31.14 -23.71
CA ARG A 16 32.48 30.63 -24.41
C ARG A 16 32.43 29.11 -24.52
N SER A 17 33.54 28.41 -24.38
CA SER A 17 33.58 26.93 -24.54
C SER A 17 33.34 26.16 -23.25
N VAL A 18 33.47 26.80 -22.07
CA VAL A 18 33.29 26.13 -20.77
C VAL A 18 31.85 26.11 -20.33
N VAL A 19 30.99 27.05 -20.78
CA VAL A 19 29.59 27.15 -20.40
C VAL A 19 28.71 26.12 -21.12
N MET A 20 29.15 25.56 -22.25
CA MET A 20 28.35 24.61 -23.04
C MET A 20 28.53 23.15 -22.63
N ALA A 21 29.52 22.83 -21.78
CA ALA A 21 29.78 21.47 -21.31
C ALA A 21 29.07 21.11 -19.99
N LEU A 22 28.47 22.08 -19.29
CA LEU A 22 27.81 21.84 -18.00
C LEU A 22 26.31 21.58 -18.09
N SER A 23 25.72 21.68 -19.28
CA SER A 23 24.27 21.52 -19.47
C SER A 23 23.82 20.09 -19.81
N PHE A 24 24.72 19.10 -19.89
CA PHE A 24 24.41 17.74 -20.33
C PHE A 24 24.42 16.68 -19.23
N ALA A 25 24.67 17.05 -17.97
CA ALA A 25 24.83 16.10 -16.85
C ALA A 25 23.62 16.01 -15.90
N LEU A 26 22.49 16.66 -16.18
CA LEU A 26 21.33 16.67 -15.25
C LEU A 26 20.12 15.85 -15.72
N ALA A 27 20.28 14.92 -16.66
CA ALA A 27 19.15 14.17 -17.23
C ALA A 27 19.12 12.67 -16.85
N TRP A 28 19.82 12.22 -15.83
CA TRP A 28 19.83 10.79 -15.47
C TRP A 28 19.65 10.55 -13.98
N THR A 29 18.48 10.79 -13.43
CA THR A 29 18.04 10.13 -12.20
C THR A 29 16.51 10.14 -12.08
N ALA A 30 15.83 9.60 -13.07
CA ALA A 30 14.49 9.06 -12.85
C ALA A 30 14.55 7.53 -12.94
N ALA A 31 15.41 6.92 -12.14
CA ALA A 31 15.28 5.51 -11.81
C ALA A 31 13.99 5.40 -11.01
N GLY A 32 12.90 5.00 -11.69
CA GLY A 32 11.58 4.83 -11.13
C GLY A 32 11.65 3.88 -9.95
N ALA A 33 11.61 4.42 -8.75
CA ALA A 33 11.21 3.63 -7.60
C ALA A 33 9.83 3.08 -7.95
N SER A 34 9.74 1.77 -8.21
CA SER A 34 8.46 1.06 -8.37
C SER A 34 7.69 1.30 -7.09
N ALA A 35 6.87 2.36 -7.09
CA ALA A 35 6.11 2.74 -5.93
C ALA A 35 5.16 1.58 -5.65
N LEU A 36 5.29 0.98 -4.46
CA LEU A 36 4.28 0.09 -3.92
C LEU A 36 2.98 0.88 -3.87
N ALA A 37 2.17 0.76 -4.90
CA ALA A 37 0.90 1.44 -5.01
C ALA A 37 -0.13 0.49 -5.59
N GLY A 38 -1.29 0.42 -4.99
CA GLY A 38 -2.38 -0.41 -5.48
C GLY A 38 -3.61 -0.32 -4.61
N SER A 39 -4.67 -0.97 -5.06
CA SER A 39 -5.95 -0.99 -4.38
C SER A 39 -6.12 -2.25 -3.56
N LEU A 40 -6.59 -2.09 -2.34
CA LEU A 40 -6.91 -3.15 -1.39
C LEU A 40 -8.39 -3.05 -1.02
N GLU A 41 -9.16 -4.08 -1.31
CA GLU A 41 -10.53 -4.20 -0.82
C GLU A 41 -10.49 -4.83 0.58
N VAL A 42 -11.14 -4.22 1.53
CA VAL A 42 -11.29 -4.70 2.90
C VAL A 42 -12.76 -4.99 3.16
N LYS A 43 -13.10 -6.23 3.49
CA LYS A 43 -14.42 -6.62 3.97
C LYS A 43 -14.34 -6.90 5.46
N VAL A 44 -15.21 -6.26 6.24
CA VAL A 44 -15.37 -6.53 7.67
C VAL A 44 -16.50 -7.52 7.85
N ILE A 45 -16.16 -8.70 8.34
CA ILE A 45 -17.08 -9.84 8.47
C ILE A 45 -17.36 -10.06 9.95
N HIS A 46 -18.63 -10.20 10.32
CA HIS A 46 -19.04 -10.67 11.63
C HIS A 46 -19.24 -12.18 11.62
N ALA A 47 -18.45 -12.88 12.39
CA ALA A 47 -18.51 -14.32 12.58
C ALA A 47 -19.13 -14.65 13.93
N THR A 48 -20.19 -15.46 13.94
CA THR A 48 -20.89 -15.86 15.17
C THR A 48 -21.13 -17.37 15.21
N ARG A 49 -21.41 -17.88 16.42
CA ARG A 49 -21.87 -19.26 16.64
C ARG A 49 -23.40 -19.34 16.73
N SER A 50 -24.08 -18.23 16.74
CA SER A 50 -25.55 -18.12 16.77
C SER A 50 -26.06 -17.92 15.34
N GLY A 51 -27.01 -18.77 14.93
CA GLY A 51 -27.53 -18.78 13.57
C GLY A 51 -26.69 -19.61 12.61
N VAL A 52 -27.22 -19.81 11.42
CA VAL A 52 -26.56 -20.52 10.32
C VAL A 52 -26.68 -19.67 9.07
N GLY A 53 -25.58 -19.38 8.43
CA GLY A 53 -25.59 -18.67 7.17
C GLY A 53 -24.24 -18.10 6.80
N VAL A 54 -24.00 -18.05 5.51
CA VAL A 54 -22.79 -17.43 4.94
C VAL A 54 -23.26 -16.46 3.88
N ASP A 55 -22.84 -15.22 4.03
CA ASP A 55 -23.17 -14.17 3.08
C ASP A 55 -22.62 -14.52 1.69
N ALA A 56 -23.46 -14.40 0.65
CA ALA A 56 -23.10 -14.69 -0.72
C ALA A 56 -21.91 -13.83 -1.23
N GLU A 57 -21.73 -12.64 -0.66
CA GLU A 57 -20.61 -11.76 -0.99
C GLU A 57 -19.23 -12.32 -0.61
N LEU A 58 -19.18 -13.36 0.20
CA LEU A 58 -17.93 -14.00 0.61
C LEU A 58 -17.36 -14.93 -0.47
N GLY A 59 -18.18 -15.40 -1.40
CA GLY A 59 -17.72 -16.20 -2.54
C GLY A 59 -16.81 -17.36 -2.13
N GLU A 60 -15.65 -17.44 -2.73
CA GLU A 60 -14.65 -18.50 -2.45
C GLU A 60 -14.11 -18.43 -1.01
N LEU A 61 -14.03 -17.26 -0.41
CA LEU A 61 -13.59 -17.08 0.98
C LEU A 61 -14.46 -17.85 1.97
N ALA A 62 -15.75 -18.04 1.65
CA ALA A 62 -16.68 -18.81 2.48
C ALA A 62 -16.18 -20.21 2.82
N ARG A 63 -15.44 -20.86 1.89
CA ARG A 63 -14.86 -22.20 2.10
C ARG A 63 -13.81 -22.19 3.22
N ASP A 64 -12.96 -21.17 3.24
CA ASP A 64 -11.90 -21.06 4.24
C ASP A 64 -12.46 -20.61 5.60
N LEU A 65 -13.46 -19.72 5.59
CA LEU A 65 -14.13 -19.28 6.81
C LEU A 65 -14.88 -20.42 7.51
N LYS A 66 -15.47 -21.36 6.77
CA LYS A 66 -16.14 -22.55 7.34
C LYS A 66 -15.20 -23.45 8.16
N LYS A 67 -13.89 -23.35 7.96
CA LYS A 67 -12.88 -24.08 8.77
C LYS A 67 -12.74 -23.47 10.18
N LEU A 68 -13.22 -22.23 10.35
CA LEU A 68 -13.23 -21.56 11.64
C LEU A 68 -14.43 -22.06 12.46
N ASN A 69 -14.30 -22.03 13.77
CA ASN A 69 -15.34 -22.53 14.69
C ASN A 69 -16.51 -21.52 14.86
N PHE A 70 -17.08 -21.10 13.72
CA PHE A 70 -18.26 -20.24 13.63
C PHE A 70 -19.27 -20.84 12.64
N THR A 71 -20.55 -20.54 12.86
CA THR A 71 -21.64 -21.08 12.05
C THR A 71 -22.31 -20.06 11.14
N SER A 72 -22.09 -18.77 11.41
CA SER A 72 -22.65 -17.67 10.63
C SER A 72 -21.58 -16.61 10.32
N PHE A 73 -21.57 -16.14 9.08
CA PHE A 73 -20.65 -15.13 8.58
C PHE A 73 -21.43 -14.08 7.78
N LYS A 74 -21.43 -12.83 8.26
CA LYS A 74 -22.13 -11.72 7.64
C LYS A 74 -21.15 -10.59 7.33
N VAL A 75 -21.17 -10.08 6.10
CA VAL A 75 -20.41 -8.88 5.73
C VAL A 75 -21.12 -7.66 6.35
N LEU A 76 -20.42 -6.91 7.18
CA LEU A 76 -20.94 -5.70 7.82
C LEU A 76 -20.53 -4.45 7.05
N GLU A 77 -19.33 -4.43 6.50
CA GLU A 77 -18.78 -3.26 5.84
C GLU A 77 -17.78 -3.66 4.76
N ARG A 78 -17.72 -2.85 3.71
CA ARG A 78 -16.75 -2.97 2.62
C ARG A 78 -16.09 -1.62 2.40
N SER A 79 -14.78 -1.61 2.28
CA SER A 79 -13.99 -0.42 2.02
C SER A 79 -12.91 -0.72 0.99
N THR A 80 -12.66 0.22 0.09
CA THR A 80 -11.53 0.15 -0.84
C THR A 80 -10.49 1.18 -0.43
N LEU A 81 -9.29 0.70 -0.14
CA LEU A 81 -8.17 1.52 0.31
C LEU A 81 -7.10 1.60 -0.76
N GLN A 82 -6.53 2.79 -0.93
CA GLN A 82 -5.30 2.94 -1.70
C GLN A 82 -4.11 2.68 -0.78
N VAL A 83 -3.29 1.71 -1.17
CA VAL A 83 -2.08 1.33 -0.43
C VAL A 83 -0.88 1.86 -1.17
N THR A 84 -0.09 2.70 -0.50
CA THR A 84 1.12 3.31 -1.05
C THR A 84 2.26 3.13 -0.06
N LYS A 85 3.46 2.84 -0.55
CA LYS A 85 4.65 2.69 0.31
C LYS A 85 4.87 3.94 1.16
N GLY A 86 5.10 3.74 2.45
CA GLY A 86 5.33 4.83 3.40
C GLY A 86 4.07 5.55 3.88
N ALA A 87 2.89 5.23 3.33
CA ALA A 87 1.62 5.80 3.78
C ALA A 87 0.82 4.77 4.59
N THR A 88 0.10 5.25 5.60
CA THR A 88 -0.83 4.43 6.39
C THR A 88 -2.26 4.74 5.95
N SER A 89 -2.97 3.72 5.50
CA SER A 89 -4.40 3.81 5.20
C SER A 89 -5.21 3.38 6.41
N ARG A 90 -6.41 3.93 6.56
CA ARG A 90 -7.29 3.66 7.70
C ARG A 90 -8.67 3.26 7.24
N PHE A 91 -9.30 2.36 7.98
CA PHE A 91 -10.72 2.06 7.84
C PHE A 91 -11.37 1.97 9.22
N LYS A 92 -12.67 2.26 9.25
CA LYS A 92 -13.46 2.25 10.48
C LYS A 92 -14.12 0.89 10.67
N LEU A 93 -14.23 0.45 11.90
CA LEU A 93 -14.97 -0.76 12.27
C LEU A 93 -16.40 -0.41 12.67
N PRO A 94 -17.36 -1.36 12.59
CA PRO A 94 -18.74 -1.16 13.03
C PRO A 94 -18.90 -0.75 14.51
N ASN A 95 -17.89 -1.02 15.33
CA ASN A 95 -17.83 -0.58 16.73
C ASN A 95 -17.21 0.82 16.92
N GLY A 96 -16.98 1.54 15.84
CA GLY A 96 -16.39 2.90 15.85
C GLY A 96 -14.87 2.96 16.01
N LEU A 97 -14.19 1.83 16.14
CA LEU A 97 -12.73 1.78 16.22
C LEU A 97 -12.09 1.96 14.84
N TRP A 98 -10.88 2.51 14.83
CA TRP A 98 -10.07 2.65 13.62
C TRP A 98 -9.02 1.55 13.54
N MET A 99 -8.90 0.96 12.36
CA MET A 99 -7.81 0.07 11.98
C MET A 99 -6.89 0.77 11.00
N GLU A 100 -5.62 0.54 11.15
CA GLU A 100 -4.55 1.10 10.31
C GLU A 100 -3.90 -0.03 9.50
N ILE A 101 -3.67 0.22 8.22
CA ILE A 101 -2.94 -0.67 7.31
C ILE A 101 -1.71 0.07 6.82
N SER A 102 -0.54 -0.49 7.12
CA SER A 102 0.75 0.07 6.72
C SER A 102 1.50 -0.95 5.86
N PRO A 103 1.81 -0.63 4.60
CA PRO A 103 2.64 -1.48 3.77
C PRO A 103 4.07 -1.50 4.32
N GLN A 104 4.60 -2.70 4.53
CA GLN A 104 5.97 -2.92 5.01
C GLN A 104 6.91 -3.18 3.84
N GLU A 105 6.56 -4.13 2.99
CA GLU A 105 7.44 -4.64 1.96
C GLU A 105 6.66 -5.10 0.73
N LEU A 106 7.32 -5.02 -0.44
CA LEU A 106 6.94 -5.68 -1.67
C LEU A 106 8.07 -6.62 -2.06
N SER A 107 7.79 -7.93 -2.11
CA SER A 107 8.79 -8.90 -2.56
C SER A 107 9.00 -8.83 -4.08
N ALA A 108 10.07 -9.46 -4.56
CA ALA A 108 10.36 -9.56 -6.00
C ALA A 108 9.24 -10.26 -6.78
N GLU A 109 8.58 -11.25 -6.16
CA GLU A 109 7.42 -11.95 -6.73
C GLU A 109 6.13 -11.13 -6.66
N GLY A 110 6.20 -9.89 -6.17
CA GLY A 110 5.07 -8.99 -6.07
C GLY A 110 4.16 -9.25 -4.86
N VAL A 111 4.58 -10.01 -3.87
CA VAL A 111 3.82 -10.23 -2.64
C VAL A 111 3.85 -8.98 -1.76
N TRP A 112 2.70 -8.51 -1.32
CA TRP A 112 2.60 -7.42 -0.37
C TRP A 112 2.65 -7.93 1.05
N ARG A 113 3.56 -7.41 1.85
CA ARG A 113 3.56 -7.57 3.29
C ARG A 113 2.94 -6.34 3.94
N LEU A 114 1.79 -6.51 4.58
CA LEU A 114 1.02 -5.44 5.19
C LEU A 114 0.94 -5.66 6.70
N GLN A 115 1.18 -4.61 7.47
CA GLN A 115 0.87 -4.57 8.90
C GLN A 115 -0.51 -3.99 9.10
N ILE A 116 -1.34 -4.69 9.86
CA ILE A 116 -2.67 -4.24 10.29
C ILE A 116 -2.59 -4.01 11.78
N SER A 117 -3.00 -2.85 12.25
CA SER A 117 -2.90 -2.51 13.66
C SER A 117 -4.04 -1.60 14.12
N SER A 118 -4.30 -1.65 15.43
CA SER A 118 -5.14 -0.69 16.13
C SER A 118 -4.59 -0.46 17.52
N ARG A 119 -4.22 0.78 17.78
CA ARG A 119 -3.64 1.16 19.09
C ARG A 119 -4.63 1.01 20.22
N LYS A 120 -5.92 1.33 19.96
CA LYS A 120 -6.96 1.34 21.00
C LYS A 120 -7.24 -0.04 21.59
N ILE A 121 -7.11 -1.10 20.78
CA ILE A 121 -7.32 -2.50 21.21
C ILE A 121 -6.02 -3.30 21.29
N LYS A 122 -4.85 -2.65 21.18
CA LYS A 122 -3.52 -3.27 21.17
C LYS A 122 -3.41 -4.44 20.17
N PHE A 123 -4.11 -4.31 19.03
CA PHE A 123 -4.09 -5.30 17.96
C PHE A 123 -2.96 -5.01 16.98
N LYS A 124 -2.21 -6.03 16.61
CA LYS A 124 -1.18 -5.97 15.57
C LYS A 124 -1.07 -7.32 14.88
N SER A 125 -1.14 -7.32 13.57
CA SER A 125 -0.95 -8.49 12.71
C SER A 125 -0.17 -8.11 11.47
N VAL A 126 0.62 -9.04 10.94
CA VAL A 126 1.32 -8.88 9.67
C VAL A 126 0.87 -9.98 8.73
N VAL A 127 0.47 -9.60 7.53
CA VAL A 127 -0.03 -10.52 6.50
C VAL A 127 0.71 -10.35 5.20
N ALA A 128 0.85 -11.44 4.46
CA ALA A 128 1.39 -11.46 3.10
C ALA A 128 0.24 -11.71 2.12
N ILE A 129 0.11 -10.87 1.09
CA ILE A 129 -0.96 -10.96 0.09
C ILE A 129 -0.35 -11.05 -1.30
N ASN A 130 -0.65 -12.13 -2.00
CA ASN A 130 -0.27 -12.34 -3.39
C ASN A 130 -1.03 -11.40 -4.34
N PRO A 131 -0.52 -11.12 -5.53
CA PRO A 131 -1.25 -10.37 -6.55
C PRO A 131 -2.61 -11.03 -6.88
N GLY A 132 -3.72 -10.30 -6.63
CA GLY A 132 -5.08 -10.80 -6.79
C GLY A 132 -5.54 -11.79 -5.72
N GLY A 133 -4.72 -12.03 -4.69
CA GLY A 133 -5.06 -12.93 -3.58
C GLY A 133 -5.94 -12.27 -2.52
N THR A 134 -6.53 -13.10 -1.68
CA THR A 134 -7.31 -12.70 -0.50
C THR A 134 -6.75 -13.39 0.73
N VAL A 135 -6.66 -12.65 1.83
CA VAL A 135 -6.25 -13.15 3.15
C VAL A 135 -7.28 -12.75 4.19
N ALA A 136 -7.68 -13.70 5.02
CA ALA A 136 -8.55 -13.45 6.16
C ALA A 136 -7.72 -13.31 7.44
N VAL A 137 -8.03 -12.29 8.24
CA VAL A 137 -7.35 -11.99 9.51
C VAL A 137 -8.41 -11.93 10.61
N GLY A 138 -8.22 -12.70 11.68
CA GLY A 138 -9.07 -12.60 12.86
C GLY A 138 -8.87 -11.27 13.56
N GLY A 139 -9.97 -10.61 13.90
CA GLY A 139 -10.01 -9.34 14.60
C GLY A 139 -10.54 -9.45 16.02
N PRO A 140 -10.95 -8.35 16.63
CA PRO A 140 -11.47 -8.31 18.00
C PRO A 140 -12.86 -8.95 18.11
N GLY A 141 -13.23 -9.31 19.34
CA GLY A 141 -14.59 -9.73 19.68
C GLY A 141 -15.62 -8.62 19.37
N TYR A 142 -16.79 -9.02 18.90
CA TYR A 142 -17.89 -8.12 18.57
C TYR A 142 -19.25 -8.82 18.71
N LYS A 143 -20.17 -8.23 19.50
CA LYS A 143 -21.59 -8.69 19.65
C LYS A 143 -21.77 -10.21 19.78
N GLY A 144 -21.05 -10.85 20.70
CA GLY A 144 -21.14 -12.30 20.92
C GLY A 144 -20.43 -13.17 19.89
N GLY A 145 -19.67 -12.56 18.99
CA GLY A 145 -18.84 -13.21 17.99
C GLY A 145 -17.48 -12.53 17.85
N ALA A 146 -16.90 -12.62 16.66
CA ALA A 146 -15.65 -11.99 16.32
C ALA A 146 -15.76 -11.25 14.97
N LEU A 147 -14.94 -10.20 14.80
CA LEU A 147 -14.72 -9.61 13.51
C LEU A 147 -13.62 -10.38 12.77
N ILE A 148 -13.79 -10.53 11.48
CA ILE A 148 -12.78 -11.07 10.57
C ILE A 148 -12.58 -10.04 9.46
N PHE A 149 -11.34 -9.76 9.12
CA PHE A 149 -10.99 -8.84 8.05
C PHE A 149 -10.54 -9.65 6.83
N ALA A 150 -11.30 -9.61 5.76
CA ALA A 150 -10.90 -10.15 4.47
C ALA A 150 -10.25 -9.04 3.65
N LEU A 151 -9.00 -9.22 3.33
CA LEU A 151 -8.16 -8.29 2.58
C LEU A 151 -7.91 -8.86 1.20
N THR A 152 -8.46 -8.25 0.17
CA THR A 152 -8.29 -8.67 -1.23
C THR A 152 -7.47 -7.65 -1.97
N ARG A 153 -6.34 -8.07 -2.51
CA ARG A 153 -5.56 -7.21 -3.40
C ARG A 153 -6.15 -7.22 -4.79
N THR A 154 -6.70 -6.07 -5.20
CA THR A 154 -7.24 -5.91 -6.55
C THR A 154 -6.08 -5.87 -7.56
N ARG A 155 -6.13 -6.71 -8.60
CA ARG A 155 -5.23 -6.57 -9.74
C ARG A 155 -5.54 -5.23 -10.43
N LYS A 156 -4.53 -4.40 -10.68
CA LYS A 156 -4.71 -3.32 -11.64
C LYS A 156 -5.01 -3.96 -12.99
N THR A 157 -6.24 -3.91 -13.43
CA THR A 157 -6.54 -4.14 -14.85
C THR A 157 -5.77 -3.06 -15.60
N LYS A 158 -4.72 -3.46 -16.32
CA LYS A 158 -4.07 -2.60 -17.29
C LYS A 158 -5.16 -2.26 -18.30
N LYS A 159 -5.69 -1.01 -18.22
CA LYS A 159 -6.61 -0.53 -19.25
C LYS A 159 -5.85 -0.67 -20.57
N ALA A 160 -6.33 -1.57 -21.41
CA ALA A 160 -5.81 -1.69 -22.77
C ALA A 160 -5.96 -0.34 -23.47
N PRO A 161 -4.99 0.04 -24.30
CA PRO A 161 -5.02 1.29 -25.06
C PRO A 161 -6.22 1.38 -25.98
#